data_dae122036f30298a4f4c589ea3c41e05
#
_entry.id   dae122036f30298a4f4c589ea3c41e05
#
_cell.length_a   1.000
_cell.length_b   1.000
_cell.length_c   1.000
_cell.angle_alpha   90.00
_cell.angle_beta   90.00
_cell.angle_gamma   90.00
#
_symmetry.space_group_name_H-M   'P 1'
#
loop_
_entity.id
_entity.type
_entity.pdbx_description
1 polymer ?
#
loop_
_entity_poly.entity_id
_entity_poly.type
_entity_poly.pdbx_seq_one_letter_code
_entity_poly.pdbx_strand_id
1 'polypeptide(L)'
;MNFDMDLFNQVAKSALEYYGWQDKDEAKLIVLSENATYMVKNKETGNNDGVLRIGRPGYHTLSELNSEMKWLKQINEYTPLIVANPMKGLNGEYIQNVKGPDGEVYNCVITEFLKGSSPDENDEEQMVKQFKYLGETTAYLHRQTEIWNGTSKIDRFEWSFDNVIGKTPKWGDWRSFPDMTPEAQTFLEDVVQIIEKRLKRYGKTGNNFGLIHADLRLANLLIEGEQIKVIDFDDCGFGWHLQDLASALSFIESKPIVPKLVNAWLSGYKKILPFTDTDFEEIDTFIMMRRLQLTAWLGSHQQSGPVAELSVGWMEGTMDLAERFKRLFG
;
A
#
# COMPACT_ATOMS: atom_id res chain seq x y z
N MET A 1 -13.66 13.72 -5.31
CA MET A 1 -13.04 14.29 -6.55
C MET A 1 -13.85 13.84 -7.75
N ASN A 2 -14.24 14.76 -8.63
CA ASN A 2 -14.77 14.34 -9.94
C ASN A 2 -13.58 13.96 -10.82
N PHE A 3 -13.40 12.68 -11.07
CA PHE A 3 -12.41 12.19 -12.00
C PHE A 3 -12.96 12.34 -13.43
N ASP A 4 -12.24 13.11 -14.24
CA ASP A 4 -12.54 13.20 -15.67
C ASP A 4 -11.96 11.98 -16.40
N MET A 5 -12.80 10.98 -16.63
CA MET A 5 -12.45 9.74 -17.33
C MET A 5 -11.89 9.98 -18.73
N ASP A 6 -12.44 10.97 -19.46
CA ASP A 6 -12.02 11.28 -20.81
C ASP A 6 -10.61 11.88 -20.82
N LEU A 7 -10.30 12.71 -19.84
CA LEU A 7 -8.97 13.24 -19.61
C LEU A 7 -7.94 12.10 -19.42
N PHE A 8 -8.19 11.19 -18.47
CA PHE A 8 -7.27 10.08 -18.20
C PHE A 8 -7.13 9.13 -19.38
N ASN A 9 -8.21 8.86 -20.13
CA ASN A 9 -8.15 8.06 -21.35
C ASN A 9 -7.27 8.71 -22.44
N GLN A 10 -7.32 10.02 -22.57
CA GLN A 10 -6.44 10.77 -23.51
C GLN A 10 -4.97 10.72 -23.05
N VAL A 11 -4.70 10.93 -21.75
CA VAL A 11 -3.36 10.80 -21.19
C VAL A 11 -2.82 9.39 -21.38
N ALA A 12 -3.64 8.34 -21.13
CA ALA A 12 -3.26 6.94 -21.33
C ALA A 12 -2.87 6.66 -22.80
N LYS A 13 -3.66 7.16 -23.74
CA LYS A 13 -3.35 7.01 -25.17
C LYS A 13 -2.03 7.71 -25.54
N SER A 14 -1.83 8.94 -25.07
CA SER A 14 -0.58 9.67 -25.32
C SER A 14 0.61 9.00 -24.63
N ALA A 15 0.44 8.40 -23.44
CA ALA A 15 1.51 7.69 -22.76
C ALA A 15 2.10 6.55 -23.61
N LEU A 16 1.25 5.81 -24.35
CA LEU A 16 1.73 4.73 -25.22
C LEU A 16 2.72 5.20 -26.30
N GLU A 17 2.61 6.46 -26.76
CA GLU A 17 3.54 7.05 -27.75
C GLU A 17 4.96 7.14 -27.19
N TYR A 18 5.12 7.48 -25.92
CA TYR A 18 6.43 7.55 -25.27
C TYR A 18 7.12 6.20 -25.12
N TYR A 19 6.35 5.10 -25.18
CA TYR A 19 6.87 3.72 -25.19
C TYR A 19 6.97 3.13 -26.60
N GLY A 20 6.50 3.84 -27.64
CA GLY A 20 6.45 3.34 -29.02
C GLY A 20 5.39 2.24 -29.22
N TRP A 21 4.31 2.26 -28.42
CA TRP A 21 3.28 1.23 -28.39
C TRP A 21 1.93 1.66 -28.96
N GLN A 22 1.79 2.93 -29.38
CA GLN A 22 0.54 3.55 -29.85
C GLN A 22 -0.16 2.79 -30.99
N ASP A 23 0.62 2.14 -31.86
CA ASP A 23 0.10 1.45 -33.04
C ASP A 23 -0.34 0.01 -32.73
N LYS A 24 0.40 -0.70 -31.89
CA LYS A 24 0.18 -2.13 -31.57
C LYS A 24 -0.68 -2.36 -30.34
N ASP A 25 -0.76 -1.40 -29.41
CA ASP A 25 -1.39 -1.59 -28.12
C ASP A 25 -2.52 -0.59 -27.85
N GLU A 26 -3.42 -0.97 -26.93
CA GLU A 26 -4.47 -0.10 -26.40
C GLU A 26 -4.47 -0.14 -24.88
N ALA A 27 -4.80 0.98 -24.24
CA ALA A 27 -4.96 1.06 -22.80
C ALA A 27 -6.44 0.94 -22.41
N LYS A 28 -6.76 0.01 -21.50
CA LYS A 28 -8.11 -0.18 -20.94
C LYS A 28 -8.09 0.05 -19.45
N LEU A 29 -8.91 0.97 -18.96
CA LEU A 29 -9.00 1.29 -17.54
C LEU A 29 -9.34 0.03 -16.72
N ILE A 30 -8.57 -0.20 -15.65
CA ILE A 30 -8.82 -1.25 -14.65
C ILE A 30 -9.45 -0.61 -13.41
N VAL A 31 -8.78 0.42 -12.86
CA VAL A 31 -9.19 1.09 -11.63
C VAL A 31 -8.84 2.56 -11.67
N LEU A 32 -9.67 3.36 -11.05
CA LEU A 32 -9.47 4.78 -10.85
C LEU A 32 -9.67 5.08 -9.36
N SER A 33 -8.58 5.36 -8.66
CA SER A 33 -8.52 5.71 -7.24
C SER A 33 -7.56 6.88 -7.02
N GLU A 34 -6.48 6.69 -6.27
CA GLU A 34 -5.36 7.65 -6.17
C GLU A 34 -4.68 7.84 -7.51
N ASN A 35 -4.55 6.77 -8.27
CA ASN A 35 -4.00 6.72 -9.62
C ASN A 35 -5.04 6.20 -10.61
N ALA A 36 -4.85 6.47 -11.89
CA ALA A 36 -5.57 5.79 -12.95
C ALA A 36 -4.70 4.63 -13.47
N THR A 37 -5.18 3.40 -13.30
CA THR A 37 -4.45 2.19 -13.70
C THR A 37 -5.12 1.53 -14.90
N TYR A 38 -4.33 1.27 -15.94
CA TYR A 38 -4.79 0.72 -17.20
C TYR A 38 -4.09 -0.59 -17.52
N MET A 39 -4.85 -1.55 -18.02
CA MET A 39 -4.28 -2.69 -18.72
C MET A 39 -3.86 -2.28 -20.12
N VAL A 40 -2.61 -2.52 -20.49
CA VAL A 40 -2.12 -2.33 -21.86
C VAL A 40 -2.23 -3.65 -22.62
N LYS A 41 -3.10 -3.66 -23.63
CA LYS A 41 -3.39 -4.84 -24.43
C LYS A 41 -2.88 -4.71 -25.85
N ASN A 42 -2.25 -5.76 -26.33
CA ASN A 42 -1.87 -5.88 -27.72
C ASN A 42 -3.11 -6.09 -28.61
N LYS A 43 -3.28 -5.23 -29.59
CA LYS A 43 -4.46 -5.23 -30.50
C LYS A 43 -4.53 -6.46 -31.41
N GLU A 44 -3.38 -7.01 -31.79
CA GLU A 44 -3.29 -8.14 -32.70
C GLU A 44 -3.44 -9.48 -31.97
N THR A 45 -2.72 -9.65 -30.85
CA THR A 45 -2.67 -10.92 -30.12
C THR A 45 -3.70 -10.99 -28.99
N GLY A 46 -4.22 -9.87 -28.52
CA GLY A 46 -5.09 -9.77 -27.35
C GLY A 46 -4.38 -10.00 -26.02
N ASN A 47 -3.06 -10.18 -26.02
CA ASN A 47 -2.26 -10.38 -24.81
C ASN A 47 -2.18 -9.08 -23.98
N ASN A 48 -1.99 -9.24 -22.68
CA ASN A 48 -1.67 -8.13 -21.81
C ASN A 48 -0.15 -7.92 -21.85
N ASP A 49 0.30 -6.78 -22.38
CA ASP A 49 1.72 -6.46 -22.58
C ASP A 49 2.28 -5.66 -21.39
N GLY A 50 1.42 -4.96 -20.63
CA GLY A 50 1.85 -4.19 -19.47
C GLY A 50 0.70 -3.62 -18.65
N VAL A 51 1.05 -2.95 -17.57
CA VAL A 51 0.14 -2.15 -16.73
C VAL A 51 0.65 -0.71 -16.72
N LEU A 52 -0.18 0.23 -17.21
CA LEU A 52 0.11 1.66 -17.18
C LEU A 52 -0.54 2.26 -15.94
N ARG A 53 0.28 2.93 -15.11
CA ARG A 53 -0.17 3.77 -14.00
C ARG A 53 0.06 5.24 -14.37
N ILE A 54 -1.00 6.03 -14.24
CA ILE A 54 -0.99 7.48 -14.41
C ILE A 54 -1.16 8.08 -13.02
N GLY A 55 -0.10 8.70 -12.51
CA GLY A 55 -0.07 9.32 -11.19
C GLY A 55 -0.88 10.61 -11.15
N ARG A 56 -1.52 10.87 -10.02
CA ARG A 56 -2.18 12.15 -9.73
C ARG A 56 -1.12 13.27 -9.69
N PRO A 57 -1.36 14.41 -10.37
CA PRO A 57 -0.46 15.55 -10.28
C PRO A 57 -0.22 15.98 -8.82
N GLY A 58 1.06 16.13 -8.45
CA GLY A 58 1.46 16.58 -7.12
C GLY A 58 1.40 15.56 -5.98
N TYR A 59 0.96 14.31 -6.22
CA TYR A 59 0.96 13.26 -5.18
C TYR A 59 2.37 12.74 -4.90
N HIS A 60 3.12 12.40 -5.94
CA HIS A 60 4.53 12.03 -5.87
C HIS A 60 5.41 12.94 -6.72
N THR A 61 6.62 13.19 -6.22
CA THR A 61 7.68 13.82 -7.00
C THR A 61 8.28 12.82 -8.00
N LEU A 62 8.92 13.33 -9.04
CA LEU A 62 9.66 12.48 -9.99
C LEU A 62 10.78 11.67 -9.30
N SER A 63 11.40 12.23 -8.27
CA SER A 63 12.43 11.56 -7.48
C SER A 63 11.87 10.38 -6.69
N GLU A 64 10.69 10.54 -6.07
CA GLU A 64 9.98 9.48 -5.35
C GLU A 64 9.60 8.33 -6.29
N LEU A 65 9.03 8.63 -7.46
CA LEU A 65 8.67 7.62 -8.47
C LEU A 65 9.90 6.86 -9.00
N ASN A 66 10.99 7.56 -9.28
CA ASN A 66 12.24 6.90 -9.69
C ASN A 66 12.83 6.02 -8.59
N SER A 67 12.64 6.40 -7.33
CA SER A 67 13.05 5.61 -6.17
C SER A 67 12.27 4.30 -6.05
N GLU A 68 10.94 4.33 -6.27
CA GLU A 68 10.11 3.14 -6.38
C GLU A 68 10.61 2.21 -7.50
N MET A 69 10.84 2.74 -8.72
CA MET A 69 11.33 1.93 -9.84
C MET A 69 12.70 1.28 -9.55
N LYS A 70 13.57 1.98 -8.84
CA LYS A 70 14.84 1.41 -8.40
C LYS A 70 14.63 0.28 -7.41
N TRP A 71 13.71 0.44 -6.45
CA TRP A 71 13.45 -0.60 -5.46
C TRP A 71 12.84 -1.85 -6.10
N LEU A 72 11.85 -1.73 -6.98
CA LEU A 72 11.29 -2.85 -7.74
C LEU A 72 12.38 -3.70 -8.43
N LYS A 73 13.33 -3.05 -9.09
CA LYS A 73 14.45 -3.73 -9.74
C LYS A 73 15.33 -4.47 -8.73
N GLN A 74 15.62 -3.84 -7.59
CA GLN A 74 16.44 -4.46 -6.54
C GLN A 74 15.74 -5.65 -5.90
N ILE A 75 14.43 -5.60 -5.72
CA ILE A 75 13.65 -6.74 -5.22
C ILE A 75 13.80 -7.94 -6.17
N ASN A 76 13.57 -7.76 -7.47
CA ASN A 76 13.68 -8.84 -8.46
C ASN A 76 15.12 -9.39 -8.58
N GLU A 77 16.14 -8.55 -8.38
CA GLU A 77 17.54 -8.96 -8.54
C GLU A 77 18.10 -9.69 -7.31
N TYR A 78 17.67 -9.30 -6.09
CA TYR A 78 18.31 -9.75 -4.85
C TYR A 78 17.38 -10.51 -3.88
N THR A 79 16.14 -10.79 -4.29
CA THR A 79 15.22 -11.58 -3.48
C THR A 79 14.55 -12.69 -4.32
N PRO A 80 13.95 -13.71 -3.70
CA PRO A 80 13.14 -14.68 -4.42
C PRO A 80 11.74 -14.15 -4.80
N LEU A 81 11.42 -12.91 -4.44
CA LEU A 81 10.12 -12.30 -4.72
C LEU A 81 10.00 -11.92 -6.21
N ILE A 82 8.78 -11.92 -6.70
CA ILE A 82 8.43 -11.49 -8.05
C ILE A 82 7.61 -10.21 -7.94
N VAL A 83 8.14 -9.11 -8.46
CA VAL A 83 7.45 -7.84 -8.61
C VAL A 83 7.48 -7.38 -10.06
N ALA A 84 6.55 -6.56 -10.47
CA ALA A 84 6.48 -6.08 -11.85
C ALA A 84 7.70 -5.20 -12.20
N ASN A 85 8.47 -5.59 -13.21
CA ASN A 85 9.59 -4.78 -13.69
C ASN A 85 9.09 -3.51 -14.38
N PRO A 86 9.66 -2.34 -14.07
CA PRO A 86 9.35 -1.13 -14.80
C PRO A 86 9.95 -1.17 -16.21
N MET A 87 9.18 -0.68 -17.18
CA MET A 87 9.57 -0.62 -18.58
C MET A 87 10.11 0.78 -18.93
N LYS A 88 11.12 0.81 -19.78
CA LYS A 88 11.70 2.06 -20.25
C LYS A 88 10.96 2.61 -21.48
N GLY A 89 10.71 3.90 -21.50
CA GLY A 89 10.26 4.59 -22.70
C GLY A 89 11.37 4.76 -23.73
N LEU A 90 11.02 5.33 -24.87
CA LEU A 90 11.94 5.60 -26.01
C LEU A 90 13.13 6.49 -25.63
N ASN A 91 12.95 7.35 -24.62
CA ASN A 91 14.00 8.22 -24.06
C ASN A 91 14.94 7.49 -23.07
N GLY A 92 14.69 6.22 -22.78
CA GLY A 92 15.48 5.42 -21.84
C GLY A 92 15.08 5.58 -20.35
N GLU A 93 14.13 6.47 -20.05
CA GLU A 93 13.62 6.70 -18.68
C GLU A 93 12.41 5.80 -18.37
N TYR A 94 12.22 5.48 -17.08
CA TYR A 94 11.06 4.69 -16.63
C TYR A 94 9.79 5.54 -16.54
N ILE A 95 9.92 6.77 -16.02
CA ILE A 95 8.79 7.69 -15.83
C ILE A 95 8.69 8.59 -17.08
N GLN A 96 7.48 8.65 -17.65
CA GLN A 96 7.18 9.52 -18.78
C GLN A 96 6.30 10.68 -18.30
N ASN A 97 6.74 11.91 -18.58
CA ASN A 97 5.97 13.11 -18.28
C ASN A 97 5.05 13.43 -19.46
N VAL A 98 3.79 13.08 -19.32
CA VAL A 98 2.78 13.25 -20.39
C VAL A 98 1.94 14.49 -20.11
N LYS A 99 1.89 15.41 -21.06
CA LYS A 99 1.03 16.58 -20.95
C LYS A 99 -0.40 16.22 -21.30
N GLY A 100 -1.31 16.45 -20.34
CA GLY A 100 -2.74 16.26 -20.53
C GLY A 100 -3.40 17.39 -21.36
N PRO A 101 -4.64 17.18 -21.83
CA PRO A 101 -5.42 18.19 -22.54
C PRO A 101 -5.79 19.40 -21.68
N ASP A 102 -5.79 19.25 -20.36
CA ASP A 102 -5.96 20.30 -19.36
C ASP A 102 -4.70 21.17 -19.16
N GLY A 103 -3.58 20.78 -19.79
CA GLY A 103 -2.29 21.46 -19.69
C GLY A 103 -1.41 20.99 -18.53
N GLU A 104 -1.92 20.15 -17.64
CA GLU A 104 -1.18 19.55 -16.52
C GLU A 104 -0.21 18.45 -17.01
N VAL A 105 0.80 18.14 -16.22
CA VAL A 105 1.77 17.08 -16.52
C VAL A 105 1.51 15.89 -15.62
N TYR A 106 1.29 14.75 -16.24
CA TYR A 106 1.03 13.46 -15.60
C TYR A 106 2.25 12.57 -15.65
N ASN A 107 2.67 12.05 -14.50
CA ASN A 107 3.72 11.04 -14.41
C ASN A 107 3.13 9.68 -14.77
N CYS A 108 3.59 9.10 -15.87
CA CYS A 108 3.13 7.82 -16.39
C CYS A 108 4.25 6.79 -16.29
N VAL A 109 3.93 5.60 -15.81
CA VAL A 109 4.84 4.47 -15.78
C VAL A 109 4.16 3.22 -16.32
N ILE A 110 4.87 2.45 -17.16
CA ILE A 110 4.43 1.11 -17.54
C ILE A 110 5.33 0.10 -16.84
N THR A 111 4.68 -0.88 -16.21
CA THR A 111 5.34 -2.08 -15.68
C THR A 111 4.91 -3.30 -16.47
N GLU A 112 5.69 -4.39 -16.40
CA GLU A 112 5.29 -5.66 -17.01
C GLU A 112 3.97 -6.16 -16.41
N PHE A 113 3.19 -6.88 -17.22
CA PHE A 113 2.00 -7.54 -16.75
C PHE A 113 2.35 -8.84 -16.02
N LEU A 114 1.96 -8.95 -14.77
CA LEU A 114 2.09 -10.17 -13.98
C LEU A 114 0.79 -10.98 -14.04
N LYS A 115 0.87 -12.24 -14.47
CA LYS A 115 -0.24 -13.18 -14.42
C LYS A 115 -0.52 -13.60 -12.98
N GLY A 116 -1.77 -13.96 -12.72
CA GLY A 116 -2.22 -14.45 -11.42
C GLY A 116 -3.59 -13.88 -11.05
N SER A 117 -4.15 -14.36 -9.97
CA SER A 117 -5.39 -13.87 -9.37
C SER A 117 -5.14 -13.46 -7.92
N SER A 118 -5.89 -12.47 -7.45
CA SER A 118 -5.88 -12.12 -6.03
C SER A 118 -6.36 -13.30 -5.18
N PRO A 119 -5.84 -13.47 -3.95
CA PRO A 119 -6.32 -14.45 -2.99
C PRO A 119 -7.83 -14.30 -2.71
N ASP A 120 -8.50 -15.43 -2.39
CA ASP A 120 -9.88 -15.41 -1.90
C ASP A 120 -9.88 -15.06 -0.40
N GLU A 121 -10.41 -13.90 -0.05
CA GLU A 121 -10.52 -13.42 1.32
C GLU A 121 -11.75 -13.96 2.06
N ASN A 122 -12.58 -14.78 1.43
CA ASN A 122 -13.74 -15.42 2.05
C ASN A 122 -13.43 -16.82 2.60
N ASP A 123 -12.34 -17.45 2.19
CA ASP A 123 -11.87 -18.74 2.68
C ASP A 123 -10.87 -18.53 3.83
N GLU A 124 -11.34 -18.69 5.07
CA GLU A 124 -10.50 -18.49 6.26
C GLU A 124 -9.27 -19.41 6.32
N GLU A 125 -9.36 -20.64 5.85
CA GLU A 125 -8.24 -21.59 5.87
C GLU A 125 -7.17 -21.16 4.85
N GLN A 126 -7.59 -20.80 3.66
CA GLN A 126 -6.71 -20.22 2.65
C GLN A 126 -6.11 -18.91 3.12
N MET A 127 -6.90 -18.04 3.73
CA MET A 127 -6.43 -16.77 4.27
C MET A 127 -5.29 -16.96 5.28
N VAL A 128 -5.41 -17.91 6.21
CA VAL A 128 -4.33 -18.23 7.17
C VAL A 128 -3.07 -18.70 6.47
N LYS A 129 -3.19 -19.56 5.46
CA LYS A 129 -2.04 -20.00 4.64
C LYS A 129 -1.38 -18.83 3.92
N GLN A 130 -2.19 -17.95 3.33
CA GLN A 130 -1.71 -16.77 2.60
C GLN A 130 -1.04 -15.74 3.54
N PHE A 131 -1.56 -15.55 4.75
CA PHE A 131 -0.90 -14.67 5.74
C PHE A 131 0.49 -15.18 6.15
N LYS A 132 0.69 -16.49 6.18
CA LYS A 132 2.04 -17.03 6.39
C LYS A 132 3.00 -16.65 5.25
N TYR A 133 2.55 -16.77 4.00
CA TYR A 133 3.34 -16.32 2.85
C TYR A 133 3.55 -14.81 2.86
N LEU A 134 2.52 -14.04 3.24
CA LEU A 134 2.61 -12.60 3.35
C LEU A 134 3.66 -12.18 4.37
N GLY A 135 3.73 -12.85 5.53
CA GLY A 135 4.77 -12.61 6.52
C GLY A 135 6.18 -12.93 5.99
N GLU A 136 6.35 -14.04 5.28
CA GLU A 136 7.61 -14.39 4.64
C GLU A 136 8.01 -13.36 3.57
N THR A 137 7.06 -12.94 2.74
CA THR A 137 7.24 -11.90 1.72
C THR A 137 7.68 -10.57 2.34
N THR A 138 6.99 -10.14 3.40
CA THR A 138 7.32 -8.91 4.15
C THR A 138 8.75 -8.97 4.69
N ALA A 139 9.14 -10.10 5.26
CA ALA A 139 10.48 -10.26 5.81
C ALA A 139 11.57 -10.21 4.72
N TYR A 140 11.32 -10.71 3.52
CA TYR A 140 12.24 -10.56 2.39
C TYR A 140 12.37 -9.09 1.96
N LEU A 141 11.27 -8.33 1.90
CA LEU A 141 11.30 -6.90 1.58
C LEU A 141 12.15 -6.14 2.62
N HIS A 142 11.87 -6.32 3.90
CA HIS A 142 12.60 -5.63 4.99
C HIS A 142 14.09 -6.01 4.98
N ARG A 143 14.40 -7.30 4.91
CA ARG A 143 15.79 -7.77 4.84
C ARG A 143 16.55 -7.19 3.64
N GLN A 144 15.90 -7.12 2.48
CA GLN A 144 16.52 -6.56 1.28
C GLN A 144 16.92 -5.10 1.52
N THR A 145 16.07 -4.30 2.15
CA THR A 145 16.35 -2.89 2.43
C THR A 145 17.40 -2.69 3.52
N GLU A 146 17.51 -3.60 4.48
CA GLU A 146 18.59 -3.57 5.50
C GLU A 146 19.98 -3.79 4.88
N ILE A 147 20.09 -4.73 3.93
CA ILE A 147 21.38 -5.11 3.33
C ILE A 147 21.72 -4.30 2.07
N TRP A 148 20.77 -3.59 1.50
CA TRP A 148 20.98 -2.82 0.26
C TRP A 148 21.63 -1.46 0.53
N ASN A 149 22.87 -1.29 0.11
CA ASN A 149 23.61 -0.03 0.25
C ASN A 149 22.95 1.17 -0.47
N GLY A 150 22.00 0.93 -1.35
CA GLY A 150 21.24 1.95 -2.07
C GLY A 150 20.07 2.54 -1.28
N THR A 151 19.66 1.91 -0.17
CA THR A 151 18.50 2.35 0.62
C THR A 151 18.62 3.81 1.07
N SER A 152 19.82 4.28 1.44
CA SER A 152 20.07 5.67 1.81
C SER A 152 19.92 6.68 0.67
N LYS A 153 19.81 6.22 -0.59
CA LYS A 153 19.63 7.05 -1.80
C LYS A 153 18.19 7.00 -2.32
N ILE A 154 17.30 6.33 -1.60
CA ILE A 154 15.88 6.29 -1.89
C ILE A 154 15.25 7.57 -1.37
N ASP A 155 14.58 8.29 -2.25
CA ASP A 155 13.79 9.47 -1.92
C ASP A 155 12.32 9.04 -1.85
N ARG A 156 11.86 8.73 -0.65
CA ARG A 156 10.46 8.42 -0.35
C ARG A 156 10.10 9.07 0.97
N PHE A 157 8.84 9.44 1.11
CA PHE A 157 8.33 10.03 2.35
C PHE A 157 8.38 9.03 3.54
N GLU A 158 8.19 9.56 4.71
CA GLU A 158 8.15 8.77 5.93
C GLU A 158 6.71 8.60 6.42
N TRP A 159 6.31 7.37 6.70
CA TRP A 159 5.10 7.02 7.43
C TRP A 159 5.31 7.19 8.93
N SER A 160 5.64 8.41 9.35
CA SER A 160 5.76 8.76 10.77
C SER A 160 4.39 8.83 11.44
N PHE A 161 4.37 8.88 12.77
CA PHE A 161 3.13 9.12 13.51
C PHE A 161 2.36 10.35 12.99
N ASP A 162 3.06 11.47 12.76
CA ASP A 162 2.43 12.70 12.27
C ASP A 162 1.84 12.54 10.85
N ASN A 163 2.49 11.77 9.99
CA ASN A 163 2.05 11.54 8.61
C ASN A 163 0.99 10.44 8.46
N VAL A 164 0.79 9.61 9.50
CA VAL A 164 -0.25 8.57 9.49
C VAL A 164 -1.54 9.07 10.15
N ILE A 165 -1.49 9.52 11.41
CA ILE A 165 -2.67 9.91 12.19
C ILE A 165 -2.50 11.21 12.99
N GLY A 166 -1.31 11.83 12.91
CA GLY A 166 -0.96 13.01 13.71
C GLY A 166 -1.31 14.34 13.02
N LYS A 167 -0.33 15.25 12.92
CA LYS A 167 -0.56 16.64 12.49
C LYS A 167 -0.63 16.84 10.98
N THR A 168 0.01 15.96 10.21
CA THR A 168 0.15 16.08 8.75
C THR A 168 -0.20 14.77 8.04
N PRO A 169 -1.40 14.20 8.31
CA PRO A 169 -1.75 12.87 7.81
C PRO A 169 -1.90 12.86 6.29
N LYS A 170 -1.22 11.96 5.61
CA LYS A 170 -1.20 11.89 4.14
C LYS A 170 -2.54 11.46 3.53
N TRP A 171 -3.27 10.59 4.22
CA TRP A 171 -4.57 10.08 3.74
C TRP A 171 -5.77 10.86 4.27
N GLY A 172 -5.53 12.00 4.92
CA GLY A 172 -6.57 12.85 5.48
C GLY A 172 -6.71 12.73 7.00
N ASP A 173 -7.61 13.53 7.56
CA ASP A 173 -7.86 13.55 8.99
C ASP A 173 -8.96 12.55 9.37
N TRP A 174 -8.66 11.57 10.21
CA TRP A 174 -9.60 10.59 10.71
C TRP A 174 -10.80 11.21 11.45
N ARG A 175 -10.65 12.42 11.98
CA ARG A 175 -11.72 13.20 12.64
C ARG A 175 -12.82 13.63 11.66
N SER A 176 -12.48 13.68 10.38
CA SER A 176 -13.41 14.09 9.31
C SER A 176 -14.30 12.96 8.81
N PHE A 177 -14.24 11.77 9.42
CA PHE A 177 -15.12 10.67 9.04
C PHE A 177 -16.60 11.02 9.35
N PRO A 178 -17.55 10.80 8.41
CA PRO A 178 -18.94 11.30 8.56
C PRO A 178 -19.65 10.88 9.83
N ASP A 179 -19.42 9.64 10.29
CA ASP A 179 -20.08 9.10 11.50
C ASP A 179 -19.28 9.38 12.78
N MET A 180 -18.31 10.31 12.75
CA MET A 180 -17.54 10.71 13.91
C MET A 180 -18.38 11.58 14.84
N THR A 181 -18.75 11.06 16.02
CA THR A 181 -19.41 11.88 17.05
C THR A 181 -18.39 12.58 17.93
N PRO A 182 -18.76 13.69 18.62
CA PRO A 182 -17.85 14.38 19.55
C PRO A 182 -17.31 13.46 20.67
N GLU A 183 -18.13 12.54 21.17
CA GLU A 183 -17.77 11.57 22.20
C GLU A 183 -16.76 10.57 21.66
N ALA A 184 -16.99 10.01 20.47
CA ALA A 184 -16.07 9.10 19.80
C ALA A 184 -14.73 9.79 19.50
N GLN A 185 -14.77 11.03 19.00
CA GLN A 185 -13.56 11.81 18.74
C GLN A 185 -12.75 12.01 20.00
N THR A 186 -13.36 12.44 21.11
CA THR A 186 -12.66 12.64 22.40
C THR A 186 -12.02 11.36 22.89
N PHE A 187 -12.73 10.23 22.78
CA PHE A 187 -12.21 8.92 23.19
C PHE A 187 -11.01 8.49 22.32
N LEU A 188 -11.12 8.67 21.01
CA LEU A 188 -10.05 8.32 20.08
C LEU A 188 -8.83 9.24 20.19
N GLU A 189 -9.00 10.50 20.59
CA GLU A 189 -7.88 11.40 20.90
C GLU A 189 -7.05 10.90 22.08
N ASP A 190 -7.69 10.35 23.13
CA ASP A 190 -6.94 9.68 24.21
C ASP A 190 -6.16 8.45 23.68
N VAL A 191 -6.79 7.65 22.81
CA VAL A 191 -6.13 6.50 22.18
C VAL A 191 -4.93 6.95 21.34
N VAL A 192 -5.05 8.02 20.57
CA VAL A 192 -3.96 8.60 19.77
C VAL A 192 -2.79 9.04 20.66
N GLN A 193 -3.06 9.62 21.83
CA GLN A 193 -2.02 9.98 22.79
C GLN A 193 -1.28 8.75 23.35
N ILE A 194 -2.00 7.65 23.59
CA ILE A 194 -1.40 6.37 24.02
C ILE A 194 -0.50 5.84 22.90
N ILE A 195 -0.98 5.79 21.65
CA ILE A 195 -0.19 5.38 20.49
C ILE A 195 1.09 6.21 20.39
N GLU A 196 0.99 7.54 20.46
CA GLU A 196 2.16 8.43 20.37
C GLU A 196 3.21 8.13 21.43
N LYS A 197 2.79 7.94 22.69
CA LYS A 197 3.68 7.59 23.80
C LYS A 197 4.36 6.23 23.57
N ARG A 198 3.62 5.24 23.09
CA ARG A 198 4.15 3.90 22.81
C ARG A 198 5.16 3.95 21.67
N LEU A 199 4.87 4.62 20.55
CA LEU A 199 5.78 4.78 19.42
C LEU A 199 7.06 5.55 19.81
N LYS A 200 6.95 6.57 20.67
CA LYS A 200 8.13 7.27 21.23
C LYS A 200 9.01 6.33 22.05
N ARG A 201 8.42 5.43 22.83
CA ARG A 201 9.16 4.43 23.63
C ARG A 201 9.75 3.34 22.74
N TYR A 202 8.99 2.84 21.75
CA TYR A 202 9.44 1.83 20.79
C TYR A 202 10.63 2.34 19.97
N GLY A 203 10.60 3.62 19.60
CA GLY A 203 11.68 4.29 18.88
C GLY A 203 11.84 3.78 17.45
N LYS A 204 12.93 4.24 16.84
CA LYS A 204 13.35 3.83 15.48
C LYS A 204 14.74 3.25 15.55
N THR A 205 14.91 2.03 15.09
CA THR A 205 16.21 1.34 15.03
C THR A 205 16.35 0.71 13.65
N GLY A 206 17.57 0.33 13.25
CA GLY A 206 17.76 -0.37 11.97
C GLY A 206 17.03 -1.71 11.86
N ASN A 207 16.57 -2.28 13.00
CA ASN A 207 15.90 -3.59 13.02
C ASN A 207 14.37 -3.48 12.99
N ASN A 208 13.79 -2.29 13.23
CA ASN A 208 12.35 -2.09 13.29
C ASN A 208 11.82 -0.97 12.41
N PHE A 209 12.73 -0.23 11.73
CA PHE A 209 12.40 0.91 10.90
C PHE A 209 13.23 0.93 9.63
N GLY A 210 12.61 1.05 8.48
CA GLY A 210 13.26 1.04 7.17
C GLY A 210 12.29 1.37 6.04
N LEU A 211 12.68 1.05 4.81
CA LEU A 211 11.80 1.15 3.66
C LEU A 211 10.80 -0.02 3.69
N ILE A 212 9.51 0.28 3.69
CA ILE A 212 8.39 -0.66 3.77
C ILE A 212 7.47 -0.51 2.57
N HIS A 213 6.63 -1.51 2.32
CA HIS A 213 5.60 -1.45 1.28
C HIS A 213 4.44 -0.52 1.67
N ALA A 214 4.08 -0.50 2.95
CA ALA A 214 3.04 0.30 3.61
C ALA A 214 1.58 -0.02 3.23
N ASP A 215 1.33 -0.81 2.18
CA ASP A 215 0.00 -1.36 1.85
C ASP A 215 0.06 -2.84 1.43
N LEU A 216 0.90 -3.65 2.10
CA LEU A 216 1.09 -5.06 1.77
C LEU A 216 -0.04 -5.93 2.33
N ARG A 217 -1.15 -5.99 1.61
CA ARG A 217 -2.35 -6.78 1.93
C ARG A 217 -2.63 -7.85 0.87
N LEU A 218 -3.54 -8.78 1.16
CA LEU A 218 -3.86 -9.88 0.23
C LEU A 218 -4.28 -9.40 -1.16
N ALA A 219 -5.02 -8.29 -1.25
CA ALA A 219 -5.43 -7.71 -2.53
C ALA A 219 -4.24 -7.25 -3.41
N ASN A 220 -3.06 -7.03 -2.82
CA ASN A 220 -1.83 -6.64 -3.51
C ASN A 220 -0.89 -7.83 -3.76
N LEU A 221 -1.43 -9.06 -3.65
CA LEU A 221 -0.77 -10.29 -4.07
C LEU A 221 -1.46 -10.86 -5.31
N LEU A 222 -0.64 -11.47 -6.19
CA LEU A 222 -1.13 -12.29 -7.29
C LEU A 222 -0.60 -13.72 -7.14
N ILE A 223 -1.48 -14.71 -7.23
CA ILE A 223 -1.14 -16.12 -7.13
C ILE A 223 -1.24 -16.77 -8.51
N GLU A 224 -0.15 -17.41 -8.95
CA GLU A 224 -0.11 -18.24 -10.15
C GLU A 224 0.55 -19.58 -9.79
N GLY A 225 -0.28 -20.62 -9.60
CA GLY A 225 0.19 -21.91 -9.09
C GLY A 225 0.80 -21.77 -7.69
N GLU A 226 2.09 -22.06 -7.54
CA GLU A 226 2.81 -21.91 -6.27
C GLU A 226 3.54 -20.55 -6.14
N GLN A 227 3.54 -19.75 -7.21
CA GLN A 227 4.20 -18.45 -7.22
C GLN A 227 3.31 -17.37 -6.61
N ILE A 228 3.89 -16.55 -5.75
CA ILE A 228 3.27 -15.36 -5.17
C ILE A 228 4.04 -14.16 -5.67
N LYS A 229 3.30 -13.20 -6.22
CA LYS A 229 3.83 -11.97 -6.79
C LYS A 229 3.26 -10.79 -6.03
N VAL A 230 4.06 -9.75 -5.87
CA VAL A 230 3.67 -8.53 -5.14
C VAL A 230 3.49 -7.40 -6.12
N ILE A 231 2.39 -6.66 -5.96
CA ILE A 231 2.06 -5.49 -6.77
C ILE A 231 1.76 -4.27 -5.89
N ASP A 232 1.66 -3.11 -6.52
CA ASP A 232 1.22 -1.85 -5.92
C ASP A 232 2.14 -1.28 -4.85
N PHE A 233 3.33 -0.84 -5.28
CA PHE A 233 4.34 -0.19 -4.45
C PHE A 233 4.16 1.34 -4.34
N ASP A 234 2.99 1.87 -4.73
CA ASP A 234 2.76 3.33 -4.77
C ASP A 234 2.94 4.00 -3.41
N ASP A 235 2.51 3.33 -2.34
CA ASP A 235 2.63 3.83 -0.96
C ASP A 235 3.95 3.49 -0.27
N CYS A 236 4.89 2.82 -0.96
CA CYS A 236 6.16 2.46 -0.34
C CYS A 236 6.88 3.72 0.20
N GLY A 237 7.45 3.58 1.39
CA GLY A 237 8.10 4.69 2.08
C GLY A 237 8.82 4.22 3.33
N PHE A 238 9.47 5.14 4.03
CA PHE A 238 10.14 4.80 5.29
C PHE A 238 9.13 4.70 6.44
N GLY A 239 9.15 3.60 7.17
CA GLY A 239 8.21 3.36 8.26
C GLY A 239 8.68 2.25 9.19
N TRP A 240 7.93 2.02 10.26
CA TRP A 240 8.17 0.87 11.13
C TRP A 240 7.75 -0.42 10.42
N HIS A 241 8.53 -1.46 10.56
CA HIS A 241 8.27 -2.77 9.94
C HIS A 241 6.87 -3.33 10.32
N LEU A 242 6.39 -3.03 11.52
CA LEU A 242 5.05 -3.43 11.98
C LEU A 242 3.90 -2.73 11.23
N GLN A 243 4.16 -1.65 10.49
CA GLN A 243 3.14 -1.04 9.63
C GLN A 243 2.74 -1.98 8.48
N ASP A 244 3.66 -2.81 7.97
CA ASP A 244 3.33 -3.82 6.95
C ASP A 244 2.50 -4.97 7.52
N LEU A 245 2.72 -5.39 8.78
CA LEU A 245 1.81 -6.32 9.45
C LEU A 245 0.42 -5.72 9.63
N ALA A 246 0.33 -4.47 10.07
CA ALA A 246 -0.94 -3.79 10.27
C ALA A 246 -1.68 -3.57 8.94
N SER A 247 -0.96 -3.23 7.86
CA SER A 247 -1.55 -3.06 6.54
C SER A 247 -2.11 -4.38 5.99
N ALA A 248 -1.47 -5.51 6.29
CA ALA A 248 -1.99 -6.83 5.93
C ALA A 248 -3.39 -7.12 6.51
N LEU A 249 -3.71 -6.51 7.65
CA LEU A 249 -4.99 -6.67 8.35
C LEU A 249 -6.03 -5.61 7.97
N SER A 250 -5.75 -4.74 6.99
CA SER A 250 -6.64 -3.63 6.59
C SER A 250 -8.06 -4.12 6.32
N PHE A 251 -9.04 -3.41 6.89
CA PHE A 251 -10.48 -3.66 6.82
C PHE A 251 -10.99 -4.89 7.59
N ILE A 252 -10.12 -5.66 8.23
CA ILE A 252 -10.50 -6.84 9.03
C ILE A 252 -9.99 -6.77 10.47
N GLU A 253 -9.42 -5.64 10.91
CA GLU A 253 -8.71 -5.47 12.20
C GLU A 253 -9.57 -5.85 13.42
N SER A 254 -10.89 -5.69 13.33
CA SER A 254 -11.83 -6.03 14.41
C SER A 254 -12.37 -7.47 14.34
N LYS A 255 -12.03 -8.25 13.30
CA LYS A 255 -12.56 -9.61 13.13
C LYS A 255 -11.92 -10.61 14.09
N PRO A 256 -12.70 -11.62 14.58
CA PRO A 256 -12.19 -12.64 15.51
C PRO A 256 -11.02 -13.48 14.96
N ILE A 257 -10.85 -13.55 13.65
CA ILE A 257 -9.77 -14.32 12.99
C ILE A 257 -8.40 -13.66 13.14
N VAL A 258 -8.31 -12.37 13.45
CA VAL A 258 -7.07 -11.57 13.47
C VAL A 258 -5.95 -12.23 14.29
N PRO A 259 -6.15 -12.74 15.51
CA PRO A 259 -5.05 -13.39 16.23
C PRO A 259 -4.47 -14.61 15.49
N LYS A 260 -5.29 -15.36 14.76
CA LYS A 260 -4.84 -16.51 13.95
C LYS A 260 -4.03 -16.04 12.74
N LEU A 261 -4.44 -14.94 12.10
CA LEU A 261 -3.73 -14.32 10.97
C LEU A 261 -2.39 -13.73 11.40
N VAL A 262 -2.33 -13.01 12.52
CA VAL A 262 -1.09 -12.48 13.09
C VAL A 262 -0.11 -13.62 13.39
N ASN A 263 -0.56 -14.71 14.02
CA ASN A 263 0.30 -15.86 14.29
C ASN A 263 0.82 -16.52 13.00
N ALA A 264 -0.01 -16.62 11.98
CA ALA A 264 0.38 -17.15 10.68
C ALA A 264 1.44 -16.25 10.02
N TRP A 265 1.20 -14.93 9.99
CA TRP A 265 2.15 -13.95 9.48
C TRP A 265 3.50 -14.03 10.21
N LEU A 266 3.49 -14.04 11.54
CA LEU A 266 4.70 -14.18 12.37
C LEU A 266 5.45 -15.49 12.08
N SER A 267 4.73 -16.58 11.84
CA SER A 267 5.37 -17.85 11.48
C SER A 267 6.10 -17.81 10.15
N GLY A 268 5.64 -16.97 9.22
CA GLY A 268 6.33 -16.68 7.97
C GLY A 268 7.51 -15.74 8.16
N TYR A 269 7.27 -14.60 8.80
CA TYR A 269 8.25 -13.54 9.01
C TYR A 269 9.52 -14.04 9.74
N LYS A 270 9.32 -14.81 10.83
CA LYS A 270 10.40 -15.36 11.66
C LYS A 270 11.28 -16.39 10.95
N LYS A 271 10.95 -16.85 9.76
CA LYS A 271 11.87 -17.68 8.97
C LYS A 271 13.04 -16.89 8.39
N ILE A 272 12.88 -15.59 8.20
CA ILE A 272 13.80 -14.73 7.47
C ILE A 272 14.43 -13.68 8.39
N LEU A 273 13.63 -13.04 9.24
CA LEU A 273 14.06 -12.00 10.16
C LEU A 273 13.66 -12.31 11.60
N PRO A 274 14.44 -11.86 12.59
CA PRO A 274 14.05 -11.95 13.99
C PRO A 274 12.82 -11.07 14.25
N PHE A 275 12.06 -11.45 15.27
CA PHE A 275 10.94 -10.69 15.79
C PHE A 275 11.04 -10.72 17.30
N THR A 276 11.24 -9.56 17.91
CA THR A 276 11.55 -9.42 19.33
C THR A 276 10.28 -9.36 20.20
N ASP A 277 10.43 -9.56 21.51
CA ASP A 277 9.32 -9.38 22.45
C ASP A 277 8.79 -7.94 22.41
N THR A 278 9.68 -6.96 22.23
CA THR A 278 9.29 -5.55 22.09
C THR A 278 8.44 -5.32 20.83
N ASP A 279 8.77 -5.98 19.70
CA ASP A 279 7.94 -5.91 18.48
C ASP A 279 6.56 -6.53 18.76
N PHE A 280 6.54 -7.66 19.47
CA PHE A 280 5.28 -8.34 19.81
C PHE A 280 4.37 -7.47 20.68
N GLU A 281 4.93 -6.75 21.64
CA GLU A 281 4.17 -5.83 22.52
C GLU A 281 3.54 -4.66 21.76
N GLU A 282 4.06 -4.28 20.59
CA GLU A 282 3.58 -3.14 19.81
C GLU A 282 2.62 -3.51 18.67
N ILE A 283 2.34 -4.79 18.42
CA ILE A 283 1.43 -5.22 17.34
C ILE A 283 0.08 -4.50 17.41
N ASP A 284 -0.58 -4.51 18.58
CA ASP A 284 -1.89 -3.85 18.75
C ASP A 284 -1.79 -2.32 18.56
N THR A 285 -0.63 -1.71 18.84
CA THR A 285 -0.39 -0.28 18.59
C THR A 285 -0.46 0.04 17.10
N PHE A 286 0.20 -0.76 16.27
CA PHE A 286 0.19 -0.56 14.82
C PHE A 286 -1.15 -0.92 14.19
N ILE A 287 -1.84 -1.95 14.67
CA ILE A 287 -3.20 -2.29 14.22
C ILE A 287 -4.16 -1.12 14.50
N MET A 288 -4.13 -0.57 15.71
CA MET A 288 -5.00 0.57 16.05
C MET A 288 -4.63 1.83 15.24
N MET A 289 -3.34 2.10 15.03
CA MET A 289 -2.87 3.19 14.19
C MET A 289 -3.36 3.03 12.74
N ARG A 290 -3.26 1.83 12.17
CA ARG A 290 -3.76 1.53 10.82
C ARG A 290 -5.27 1.71 10.73
N ARG A 291 -6.03 1.29 11.75
CA ARG A 291 -7.49 1.50 11.81
C ARG A 291 -7.86 2.98 11.69
N LEU A 292 -7.16 3.86 12.40
CA LEU A 292 -7.38 5.30 12.32
C LEU A 292 -6.96 5.88 10.96
N GLN A 293 -5.86 5.40 10.39
CA GLN A 293 -5.43 5.75 9.04
C GLN A 293 -6.51 5.41 7.99
N LEU A 294 -7.08 4.21 8.08
CA LEU A 294 -8.16 3.78 7.19
C LEU A 294 -9.46 4.56 7.43
N THR A 295 -9.73 4.98 8.67
CA THR A 295 -10.86 5.87 8.97
C THR A 295 -10.72 7.19 8.21
N ALA A 296 -9.50 7.76 8.14
CA ALA A 296 -9.22 8.94 7.35
C ALA A 296 -9.41 8.70 5.85
N TRP A 297 -8.88 7.57 5.34
CA TRP A 297 -8.98 7.20 3.93
C TRP A 297 -10.44 7.01 3.51
N LEU A 298 -11.23 6.27 4.28
CA LEU A 298 -12.67 6.08 4.03
C LEU A 298 -13.39 7.43 4.04
N GLY A 299 -13.08 8.33 4.97
CA GLY A 299 -13.65 9.67 5.05
C GLY A 299 -13.41 10.52 3.80
N SER A 300 -12.21 10.40 3.21
CA SER A 300 -11.82 11.17 2.01
C SER A 300 -12.33 10.57 0.68
N HIS A 301 -12.75 9.30 0.65
CA HIS A 301 -13.13 8.55 -0.56
C HIS A 301 -14.63 8.15 -0.61
N GLN A 302 -15.48 8.79 0.16
CA GLN A 302 -16.91 8.48 0.31
C GLN A 302 -17.71 8.36 -1.00
N GLN A 303 -17.23 8.96 -2.08
CA GLN A 303 -17.95 8.98 -3.37
C GLN A 303 -17.73 7.70 -4.21
N SER A 304 -16.90 6.77 -3.78
CA SER A 304 -16.71 5.49 -4.46
C SER A 304 -17.65 4.42 -3.88
N GLY A 305 -18.33 3.67 -4.74
CA GLY A 305 -19.28 2.62 -4.32
C GLY A 305 -18.68 1.59 -3.34
N PRO A 306 -17.48 1.03 -3.61
CA PRO A 306 -16.84 0.09 -2.70
C PRO A 306 -16.53 0.68 -1.31
N VAL A 307 -16.20 1.97 -1.22
CA VAL A 307 -15.92 2.65 0.05
C VAL A 307 -17.21 2.81 0.88
N ALA A 308 -18.34 3.08 0.24
CA ALA A 308 -19.62 3.18 0.93
C ALA A 308 -19.98 1.84 1.63
N GLU A 309 -19.74 0.70 0.98
CA GLU A 309 -19.96 -0.63 1.57
C GLU A 309 -19.01 -0.90 2.75
N LEU A 310 -17.73 -0.55 2.63
CA LEU A 310 -16.74 -0.68 3.70
C LEU A 310 -17.02 0.24 4.90
N SER A 311 -17.73 1.33 4.70
CA SER A 311 -18.05 2.30 5.76
C SER A 311 -19.18 1.84 6.69
N VAL A 312 -19.98 0.85 6.28
CA VAL A 312 -21.10 0.34 7.10
C VAL A 312 -20.57 -0.32 8.39
N GLY A 313 -20.98 0.17 9.55
CA GLY A 313 -20.53 -0.32 10.86
C GLY A 313 -19.06 -0.03 11.18
N TRP A 314 -18.40 0.79 10.36
CA TRP A 314 -16.96 1.07 10.53
C TRP A 314 -16.63 1.68 11.88
N MET A 315 -17.42 2.69 12.33
CA MET A 315 -17.17 3.35 13.61
C MET A 315 -17.46 2.44 14.80
N GLU A 316 -18.48 1.57 14.74
CA GLU A 316 -18.72 0.56 15.77
C GLU A 316 -17.49 -0.34 15.97
N GLY A 317 -17.00 -0.96 14.89
CA GLY A 317 -15.79 -1.79 14.96
C GLY A 317 -14.53 -0.99 15.34
N THR A 318 -14.46 0.30 15.02
CA THR A 318 -13.35 1.18 15.43
C THR A 318 -13.38 1.43 16.93
N MET A 319 -14.56 1.70 17.49
CA MET A 319 -14.71 1.93 18.93
C MET A 319 -14.46 0.67 19.74
N ASP A 320 -14.94 -0.50 19.31
CA ASP A 320 -14.66 -1.80 19.95
C ASP A 320 -13.14 -2.08 20.02
N LEU A 321 -12.44 -1.83 18.91
CA LEU A 321 -10.98 -1.99 18.84
C LEU A 321 -10.27 -0.99 19.77
N ALA A 322 -10.71 0.26 19.78
CA ALA A 322 -10.16 1.34 20.60
C ALA A 322 -10.37 1.08 22.11
N GLU A 323 -11.55 0.59 22.51
CA GLU A 323 -11.82 0.20 23.89
C GLU A 323 -10.93 -0.95 24.34
N ARG A 324 -10.75 -1.97 23.49
CA ARG A 324 -9.82 -3.07 23.76
C ARG A 324 -8.40 -2.54 23.94
N PHE A 325 -7.95 -1.68 23.02
CA PHE A 325 -6.63 -1.06 23.05
C PHE A 325 -6.41 -0.24 24.35
N LYS A 326 -7.39 0.58 24.73
CA LYS A 326 -7.32 1.39 25.94
C LYS A 326 -7.31 0.54 27.22
N ARG A 327 -8.01 -0.61 27.24
CA ARG A 327 -7.93 -1.57 28.39
C ARG A 327 -6.54 -2.21 28.54
N LEU A 328 -5.81 -2.39 27.44
CA LEU A 328 -4.48 -3.01 27.47
C LEU A 328 -3.37 -2.01 27.85
N PHE A 329 -3.52 -0.75 27.47
CA PHE A 329 -2.41 0.20 27.46
C PHE A 329 -2.72 1.58 28.07
N GLY A 330 -3.97 1.81 28.47
CA GLY A 330 -4.44 3.06 29.07
C GLY A 330 -4.16 3.24 30.55
#